data_83019f8a47c1abc6884980a795532acc
#
_entry.id   83019f8a47c1abc6884980a795532acc
#
_cell.length_a   1.000
_cell.length_b   1.000
_cell.length_c   1.000
_cell.angle_alpha   90.00
_cell.angle_beta   90.00
_cell.angle_gamma   90.00
#
_symmetry.space_group_name_H-M   'P 1'
#
loop_
_entity.id
_entity.type
_entity.pdbx_description
1 polymer ?
#
loop_
_entity_poly.entity_id
_entity_poly.type
_entity_poly.pdbx_seq_one_letter_code
_entity_poly.pdbx_strand_id
1 'polypeptide(L)'
;MRSFDYRRLADQAWDTDIVNLVAKIHERKGRQDLFIRQKPIELNRLVELAKIQSTEASNKIEGIVTTSTRIKQLFAEKITPRNRDEDEIMGYRDVLNIIHESNAYIPIRPAYILQLHRELLKRAGLSYGGHFKHVQNYINETKTDGT
;
A
#
# COMPACT_ATOMS: atom_id res chain seq x y z
N MET A 1 9.22 16.09 18.81
CA MET A 1 8.99 15.12 17.72
C MET A 1 10.26 14.30 17.55
N ARG A 2 10.21 12.98 17.60
CA ARG A 2 11.39 12.17 17.29
C ARG A 2 11.61 12.23 15.78
N SER A 3 12.74 12.82 15.33
CA SER A 3 13.13 12.77 13.93
C SER A 3 13.68 11.37 13.63
N PHE A 4 13.12 10.67 12.65
CA PHE A 4 13.67 9.40 12.18
C PHE A 4 14.86 9.70 11.26
N ASP A 5 16.06 9.27 11.64
CA ASP A 5 17.27 9.42 10.83
C ASP A 5 17.52 8.14 10.02
N TYR A 6 17.16 8.17 8.74
CA TYR A 6 17.35 7.05 7.80
C TYR A 6 18.84 6.66 7.62
N ARG A 7 19.79 7.54 7.95
CA ARG A 7 21.23 7.24 7.86
C ARG A 7 21.64 6.14 8.82
N ARG A 8 20.94 5.98 9.94
CA ARG A 8 21.17 4.90 10.89
C ARG A 8 20.94 3.50 10.32
N LEU A 9 20.13 3.37 9.25
CA LEU A 9 19.91 2.09 8.58
C LEU A 9 21.13 1.64 7.78
N ALA A 10 21.96 2.57 7.29
CA ALA A 10 23.17 2.25 6.54
C ALA A 10 24.26 1.63 7.44
N ASP A 11 24.28 1.99 8.71
CA ASP A 11 25.29 1.55 9.68
C ASP A 11 24.85 0.29 10.47
N GLN A 12 23.65 -0.23 10.19
CA GLN A 12 23.13 -1.40 10.89
C GLN A 12 23.78 -2.69 10.35
N ALA A 13 24.37 -3.45 11.27
CA ALA A 13 24.88 -4.77 10.92
C ALA A 13 23.71 -5.71 10.54
N TRP A 14 23.88 -6.39 9.41
CA TRP A 14 22.89 -7.36 8.94
C TRP A 14 23.19 -8.71 9.58
N ASP A 15 22.22 -9.27 10.29
CA ASP A 15 22.33 -10.63 10.80
C ASP A 15 22.14 -11.66 9.67
N THR A 16 22.53 -12.91 9.99
CA THR A 16 22.46 -14.02 9.04
C THR A 16 21.03 -14.28 8.56
N ASP A 17 20.03 -14.06 9.39
CA ASP A 17 18.63 -14.30 9.06
C ASP A 17 18.14 -13.27 8.04
N ILE A 18 18.47 -12.01 8.22
CA ILE A 18 18.17 -10.95 7.25
C ILE A 18 18.84 -11.24 5.90
N VAL A 19 20.11 -11.61 5.91
CA VAL A 19 20.85 -11.95 4.68
C VAL A 19 20.19 -13.14 3.97
N ASN A 20 19.81 -14.19 4.69
CA ASN A 20 19.11 -15.34 4.14
C ASN A 20 17.74 -14.97 3.55
N LEU A 21 16.99 -14.09 4.21
CA LEU A 21 15.71 -13.61 3.69
C LEU A 21 15.89 -12.81 2.40
N VAL A 22 16.87 -11.92 2.35
CA VAL A 22 17.21 -11.16 1.13
C VAL A 22 17.60 -12.08 -0.01
N ALA A 23 18.44 -13.10 0.26
CA ALA A 23 18.83 -14.11 -0.74
C ALA A 23 17.60 -14.86 -1.30
N LYS A 24 16.68 -15.30 -0.42
CA LYS A 24 15.44 -15.97 -0.83
C LYS A 24 14.53 -15.04 -1.68
N ILE A 25 14.46 -13.76 -1.33
CA ILE A 25 13.68 -12.78 -2.11
C ILE A 25 14.28 -12.66 -3.52
N HIS A 26 15.60 -12.52 -3.64
CA HIS A 26 16.26 -12.43 -4.94
C HIS A 26 16.13 -13.70 -5.78
N GLU A 27 16.24 -14.88 -5.17
CA GLU A 27 16.00 -16.16 -5.86
C GLU A 27 14.58 -16.21 -6.43
N ARG A 28 13.58 -15.87 -5.61
CA ARG A 28 12.17 -15.84 -6.05
C ARG A 28 11.91 -14.82 -7.14
N LYS A 29 12.53 -13.63 -7.05
CA LYS A 29 12.48 -12.61 -8.09
C LYS A 29 13.03 -13.13 -9.41
N GLY A 30 14.20 -13.79 -9.40
CA GLY A 30 14.78 -14.39 -10.60
C GLY A 30 13.88 -15.47 -11.22
N ARG A 31 13.23 -16.31 -10.39
CA ARG A 31 12.23 -17.29 -10.88
C ARG A 31 11.01 -16.60 -11.48
N GLN A 32 10.52 -15.52 -10.86
CA GLN A 32 9.38 -14.76 -11.35
C GLN A 32 9.64 -14.17 -12.75
N ASP A 33 10.86 -13.68 -13.02
CA ASP A 33 11.23 -13.14 -14.33
C ASP A 33 11.08 -14.16 -15.46
N LEU A 34 11.30 -15.45 -15.18
CA LEU A 34 11.06 -16.53 -16.14
C LEU A 34 9.55 -16.69 -16.42
N PHE A 35 8.70 -16.67 -15.36
CA PHE A 35 7.27 -16.79 -15.51
C PHE A 35 6.64 -15.59 -16.23
N ILE A 36 7.15 -14.37 -15.99
CA ILE A 36 6.68 -13.16 -16.68
C ILE A 36 6.82 -13.32 -18.20
N ARG A 37 7.90 -13.93 -18.67
CA ARG A 37 8.13 -14.17 -20.09
C ARG A 37 7.28 -15.31 -20.66
N GLN A 38 7.00 -16.34 -19.85
CA GLN A 38 6.32 -17.55 -20.29
C GLN A 38 4.79 -17.45 -20.19
N LYS A 39 4.27 -16.74 -19.19
CA LYS A 39 2.85 -16.69 -18.86
C LYS A 39 2.38 -15.28 -18.46
N PRO A 40 2.53 -14.28 -19.34
CA PRO A 40 2.23 -12.89 -18.99
C PRO A 40 0.75 -12.65 -18.67
N ILE A 41 -0.17 -13.37 -19.34
CA ILE A 41 -1.61 -13.19 -19.14
C ILE A 41 -2.02 -13.68 -17.76
N GLU A 42 -1.57 -14.87 -17.35
CA GLU A 42 -1.86 -15.45 -16.05
C GLU A 42 -1.29 -14.59 -14.91
N LEU A 43 -0.09 -14.08 -15.08
CA LEU A 43 0.54 -13.19 -14.09
C LEU A 43 -0.19 -11.87 -13.95
N ASN A 44 -0.62 -11.25 -15.05
CA ASN A 44 -1.42 -10.03 -14.99
C ASN A 44 -2.74 -10.25 -14.24
N ARG A 45 -3.41 -11.39 -14.45
CA ARG A 45 -4.61 -11.76 -13.70
C ARG A 45 -4.34 -11.92 -12.20
N LEU A 46 -3.20 -12.51 -11.84
CA LEU A 46 -2.78 -12.64 -10.44
C LEU A 46 -2.45 -11.29 -9.81
N VAL A 47 -1.83 -10.37 -10.54
CA VAL A 47 -1.57 -9.01 -10.08
C VAL A 47 -2.88 -8.28 -9.80
N GLU A 48 -3.85 -8.34 -10.72
CA GLU A 48 -5.16 -7.71 -10.50
C GLU A 48 -5.90 -8.30 -9.30
N LEU A 49 -5.85 -9.63 -9.13
CA LEU A 49 -6.43 -10.29 -7.97
C LEU A 49 -5.74 -9.85 -6.67
N ALA A 50 -4.41 -9.78 -6.67
CA ALA A 50 -3.63 -9.35 -5.52
C ALA A 50 -3.92 -7.89 -5.13
N LYS A 51 -4.07 -6.99 -6.10
CA LYS A 51 -4.48 -5.60 -5.86
C LYS A 51 -5.85 -5.55 -5.17
N ILE A 52 -6.84 -6.31 -5.66
CA ILE A 52 -8.18 -6.36 -5.07
C ILE A 52 -8.12 -6.88 -3.62
N GLN A 53 -7.43 -8.00 -3.40
CA GLN A 53 -7.31 -8.61 -2.07
C GLN A 53 -6.56 -7.70 -1.08
N SER A 54 -5.47 -7.07 -1.52
CA SER A 54 -4.70 -6.13 -0.72
C SER A 54 -5.54 -4.92 -0.32
N THR A 55 -6.31 -4.37 -1.27
CA THR A 55 -7.21 -3.24 -1.00
C THR A 55 -8.30 -3.62 -0.01
N GLU A 56 -8.95 -4.77 -0.20
CA GLU A 56 -9.98 -5.27 0.71
C GLU A 56 -9.45 -5.44 2.13
N ALA A 57 -8.30 -6.10 2.28
CA ALA A 57 -7.69 -6.35 3.58
C ALA A 57 -7.26 -5.06 4.29
N SER A 58 -6.60 -4.15 3.58
CA SER A 58 -6.13 -2.88 4.14
C SER A 58 -7.28 -1.98 4.57
N ASN A 59 -8.30 -1.83 3.73
CA ASN A 59 -9.46 -1.00 4.07
C ASN A 59 -10.27 -1.59 5.23
N LYS A 60 -10.36 -2.93 5.33
CA LYS A 60 -11.00 -3.59 6.47
C LYS A 60 -10.29 -3.30 7.79
N ILE A 61 -8.96 -3.22 7.80
CA ILE A 61 -8.17 -2.84 8.99
C ILE A 61 -8.52 -1.41 9.43
N GLU A 62 -8.75 -0.51 8.49
CA GLU A 62 -9.15 0.89 8.75
C GLU A 62 -10.65 1.04 9.05
N GLY A 63 -11.39 -0.06 9.16
CA GLY A 63 -12.85 -0.03 9.48
C GLY A 63 -13.74 0.21 8.27
N ILE A 64 -13.18 0.33 7.07
CA ILE A 64 -13.94 0.48 5.82
C ILE A 64 -14.39 -0.90 5.38
N VAL A 65 -15.69 -1.18 5.50
CA VAL A 65 -16.29 -2.48 5.16
C VAL A 65 -17.17 -2.35 3.93
N THR A 66 -16.81 -3.07 2.88
CA THR A 66 -17.63 -3.24 1.68
C THR A 66 -17.49 -4.66 1.14
N THR A 67 -18.37 -5.06 0.22
CA THR A 67 -18.32 -6.42 -0.32
C THR A 67 -17.22 -6.57 -1.37
N SER A 68 -16.60 -7.77 -1.44
CA SER A 68 -15.60 -8.09 -2.48
C SER A 68 -16.15 -7.88 -3.89
N THR A 69 -17.45 -8.12 -4.09
CA THR A 69 -18.10 -7.86 -5.38
C THR A 69 -18.10 -6.36 -5.71
N ARG A 70 -18.39 -5.52 -4.72
CA ARG A 70 -18.40 -4.05 -4.88
C ARG A 70 -17.00 -3.52 -5.20
N ILE A 71 -15.97 -4.01 -4.48
CA ILE A 71 -14.57 -3.66 -4.77
C ILE A 71 -14.20 -4.03 -6.21
N LYS A 72 -14.53 -5.25 -6.65
CA LYS A 72 -14.26 -5.68 -8.04
C LYS A 72 -14.93 -4.78 -9.08
N GLN A 73 -16.16 -4.33 -8.83
CA GLN A 73 -16.87 -3.42 -9.72
C GLN A 73 -16.25 -2.02 -9.76
N LEU A 74 -15.80 -1.50 -8.60
CA LEU A 74 -15.06 -0.25 -8.49
C LEU A 74 -13.72 -0.32 -9.23
N PHE A 75 -12.97 -1.41 -9.05
CA PHE A 75 -11.70 -1.63 -9.75
C PHE A 75 -11.86 -1.71 -11.27
N ALA A 76 -12.93 -2.34 -11.74
CA ALA A 76 -13.25 -2.43 -13.14
C ALA A 76 -13.91 -1.15 -13.71
N GLU A 77 -14.03 -0.09 -12.92
CA GLU A 77 -14.69 1.18 -13.29
C GLU A 77 -16.12 1.04 -13.83
N LYS A 78 -16.78 -0.05 -13.44
CA LYS A 78 -18.18 -0.33 -13.86
C LYS A 78 -19.20 0.47 -13.06
N ILE A 79 -18.79 1.05 -11.94
CA ILE A 79 -19.63 1.83 -11.03
C ILE A 79 -18.83 2.99 -10.47
N THR A 80 -19.55 4.04 -10.05
CA THR A 80 -18.97 5.20 -9.37
C THR A 80 -18.98 4.99 -7.86
N PRO A 81 -18.01 5.58 -7.12
CA PRO A 81 -18.05 5.63 -5.67
C PRO A 81 -19.34 6.29 -5.15
N ARG A 82 -19.87 5.78 -4.05
CA ARG A 82 -21.12 6.28 -3.41
C ARG A 82 -20.84 7.23 -2.26
N ASN A 83 -19.70 7.06 -1.63
CA ASN A 83 -19.31 7.77 -0.42
C ASN A 83 -17.79 7.89 -0.35
N ARG A 84 -17.31 8.61 0.67
CA ARG A 84 -15.91 8.84 0.94
C ARG A 84 -15.10 7.54 1.10
N ASP A 85 -15.68 6.53 1.76
CA ASP A 85 -14.99 5.24 1.97
C ASP A 85 -14.67 4.57 0.64
N GLU A 86 -15.61 4.60 -0.32
CA GLU A 86 -15.36 4.06 -1.66
C GLU A 86 -14.38 4.94 -2.47
N ASP A 87 -14.34 6.26 -2.22
CA ASP A 87 -13.31 7.14 -2.78
C ASP A 87 -11.92 6.82 -2.22
N GLU A 88 -11.81 6.48 -0.93
CA GLU A 88 -10.55 6.01 -0.32
C GLU A 88 -10.12 4.67 -0.91
N ILE A 89 -11.05 3.72 -1.13
CA ILE A 89 -10.78 2.46 -1.84
C ILE A 89 -10.22 2.72 -3.25
N MET A 90 -10.80 3.66 -3.97
CA MET A 90 -10.34 4.02 -5.33
C MET A 90 -8.98 4.71 -5.30
N GLY A 91 -8.72 5.56 -4.31
CA GLY A 91 -7.41 6.18 -4.09
C GLY A 91 -6.33 5.12 -3.81
N TYR A 92 -6.65 4.10 -2.99
CA TYR A 92 -5.76 2.98 -2.72
C TYR A 92 -5.44 2.19 -4.00
N ARG A 93 -6.45 1.89 -4.83
CA ARG A 93 -6.26 1.27 -6.15
C ARG A 93 -5.30 2.08 -7.03
N ASP A 94 -5.54 3.38 -7.13
CA ASP A 94 -4.74 4.26 -8.00
C ASP A 94 -3.27 4.26 -7.56
N VAL A 95 -3.00 4.31 -6.26
CA VAL A 95 -1.63 4.21 -5.73
C VAL A 95 -1.01 2.84 -5.99
N LEU A 96 -1.75 1.75 -5.83
CA LEU A 96 -1.26 0.41 -6.17
C LEU A 96 -0.90 0.30 -7.65
N ASN A 97 -1.70 0.89 -8.55
CA ASN A 97 -1.39 0.92 -9.98
C ASN A 97 -0.07 1.66 -10.24
N ILE A 98 0.11 2.86 -9.67
CA ILE A 98 1.35 3.62 -9.78
C ILE A 98 2.55 2.80 -9.31
N ILE A 99 2.43 2.12 -8.16
CA ILE A 99 3.52 1.31 -7.60
C ILE A 99 3.81 0.11 -8.51
N HIS A 100 2.80 -0.63 -8.95
CA HIS A 100 3.00 -1.81 -9.80
C HIS A 100 3.59 -1.46 -11.17
N GLU A 101 3.20 -0.34 -11.75
CA GLU A 101 3.68 0.09 -13.07
C GLU A 101 5.07 0.75 -13.03
N SER A 102 5.39 1.42 -11.91
CA SER A 102 6.52 2.33 -11.83
C SER A 102 7.50 2.05 -10.68
N ASN A 103 7.40 0.90 -9.99
CA ASN A 103 8.21 0.62 -8.79
C ASN A 103 9.73 0.80 -8.99
N ALA A 104 10.24 0.50 -10.19
CA ALA A 104 11.66 0.65 -10.51
C ALA A 104 12.14 2.11 -10.47
N TYR A 105 11.22 3.07 -10.60
CA TYR A 105 11.49 4.51 -10.63
C TYR A 105 11.06 5.22 -9.35
N ILE A 106 10.50 4.51 -8.38
CA ILE A 106 10.03 5.07 -7.11
C ILE A 106 11.00 4.66 -5.99
N PRO A 107 12.05 5.45 -5.72
CA PRO A 107 12.94 5.18 -4.59
C PRO A 107 12.22 5.42 -3.26
N ILE A 108 12.61 4.65 -2.23
CA ILE A 108 12.09 4.83 -0.86
C ILE A 108 12.70 6.10 -0.25
N ARG A 109 12.07 7.23 -0.51
CA ARG A 109 12.45 8.55 0.00
C ARG A 109 11.21 9.30 0.51
N PRO A 110 11.36 10.19 1.49
CA PRO A 110 10.23 10.95 2.06
C PRO A 110 9.35 11.64 1.00
N ALA A 111 9.97 12.26 0.00
CA ALA A 111 9.23 12.96 -1.06
C ALA A 111 8.29 12.05 -1.85
N TYR A 112 8.74 10.83 -2.21
CA TYR A 112 7.91 9.87 -2.94
C TYR A 112 6.80 9.27 -2.06
N ILE A 113 7.11 9.00 -0.78
CA ILE A 113 6.10 8.54 0.19
C ILE A 113 5.00 9.60 0.33
N LEU A 114 5.36 10.88 0.46
CA LEU A 114 4.39 11.98 0.54
C LEU A 114 3.59 12.14 -0.75
N GLN A 115 4.21 11.92 -1.90
CA GLN A 115 3.51 11.95 -3.18
C GLN A 115 2.47 10.83 -3.28
N LEU A 116 2.84 9.59 -2.94
CA LEU A 116 1.91 8.46 -2.91
C LEU A 116 0.79 8.69 -1.89
N HIS A 117 1.10 9.24 -0.71
CA HIS A 117 0.10 9.60 0.30
C HIS A 117 -0.86 10.68 -0.21
N ARG A 118 -0.40 11.63 -0.99
CA ARG A 118 -1.26 12.64 -1.65
C ARG A 118 -2.22 11.99 -2.64
N GLU A 119 -1.71 11.13 -3.52
CA GLU A 119 -2.55 10.45 -4.51
C GLU A 119 -3.56 9.51 -3.84
N LEU A 120 -3.18 8.83 -2.74
CA LEU A 120 -4.07 7.99 -1.95
C LEU A 120 -5.32 8.75 -1.46
N LEU A 121 -5.13 9.97 -0.96
CA LEU A 121 -6.18 10.76 -0.30
C LEU A 121 -6.89 11.75 -1.23
N LYS A 122 -6.42 11.88 -2.45
CA LYS A 122 -6.89 12.86 -3.43
C LYS A 122 -8.37 12.70 -3.78
N ARG A 123 -8.82 11.46 -4.00
CA ARG A 123 -10.23 11.19 -4.35
C ARG A 123 -11.17 11.51 -3.21
N ALA A 124 -10.79 11.20 -2.00
CA ALA A 124 -11.56 11.51 -0.80
C ALA A 124 -11.56 13.01 -0.41
N GLY A 125 -10.88 13.86 -1.18
CA GLY A 125 -10.84 15.30 -0.95
C GLY A 125 -10.09 15.72 0.32
N LEU A 126 -9.18 14.88 0.84
CA LEU A 126 -8.50 15.11 2.11
C LEU A 126 -7.26 15.99 1.91
N SER A 127 -7.33 17.22 2.40
CA SER A 127 -6.31 18.27 2.21
C SER A 127 -4.95 17.98 2.89
N TYR A 128 -4.92 17.07 3.87
CA TYR A 128 -3.67 16.69 4.57
C TYR A 128 -2.84 15.65 3.81
N GLY A 129 -3.32 15.16 2.67
CA GLY A 129 -2.57 14.26 1.80
C GLY A 129 -1.24 14.86 1.35
N GLY A 130 -0.16 14.08 1.48
CA GLY A 130 1.18 14.51 1.09
C GLY A 130 1.93 15.36 2.13
N HIS A 131 1.47 15.40 3.37
CA HIS A 131 2.13 16.13 4.46
C HIS A 131 2.43 15.20 5.64
N PHE A 132 3.53 15.45 6.32
CA PHE A 132 3.79 14.84 7.62
C PHE A 132 2.92 15.46 8.70
N LYS A 133 2.51 14.67 9.67
CA LYS A 133 1.78 15.17 10.83
C LYS A 133 2.66 16.09 11.67
N HIS A 134 2.10 17.19 12.13
CA HIS A 134 2.72 18.14 13.04
C HIS A 134 2.28 17.96 14.50
N VAL A 135 1.29 17.09 14.72
CA VAL A 135 0.71 16.82 16.04
C VAL A 135 1.06 15.42 16.53
N GLN A 136 1.15 15.26 17.85
CA GLN A 136 1.34 13.95 18.48
C GLN A 136 0.10 13.10 18.29
N ASN A 137 0.27 11.81 17.98
CA ASN A 137 -0.80 10.84 18.01
C ASN A 137 -1.04 10.37 19.45
N TYR A 138 -2.30 10.27 19.83
CA TYR A 138 -2.73 9.64 21.09
C TYR A 138 -3.54 8.40 20.73
N ILE A 139 -3.25 7.29 21.40
CA ILE A 139 -4.07 6.08 21.34
C ILE A 139 -4.89 6.07 22.61
N ASN A 140 -6.21 6.23 22.46
CA ASN A 140 -7.15 6.11 23.57
C ASN A 140 -7.72 4.68 23.54
N GLU A 141 -7.44 3.92 24.59
CA GLU A 141 -8.06 2.62 24.83
C GLU A 141 -9.25 2.83 25.77
N THR A 142 -10.45 2.65 25.27
CA THR A 142 -11.65 2.63 26.13
C THR A 142 -11.80 1.21 26.67
N LYS A 143 -11.50 1.03 27.95
CA LYS A 143 -11.75 -0.25 28.60
C LYS A 143 -13.25 -0.51 28.67
N THR A 144 -13.64 -1.76 28.49
CA THR A 144 -15.04 -2.22 28.49
C THR A 144 -15.74 -2.05 29.85
N ASP A 145 -15.01 -1.71 30.90
CA ASP A 145 -15.51 -1.49 32.28
C ASP A 145 -15.82 -0.01 32.61
N GLY A 146 -15.67 0.91 31.63
CA GLY A 146 -16.07 2.32 31.80
C GLY A 146 -15.19 3.16 32.75
N THR A 147 -13.97 2.70 33.07
CA THR A 147 -12.98 3.45 33.84
C THR A 147 -11.84 3.93 32.99
#